data_36e25168c66df1504b5a3c5c876ac4e9
#
_entry.id   36e25168c66df1504b5a3c5c876ac4e9
#
_cell.length_a   1.000
_cell.length_b   1.000
_cell.length_c   1.000
_cell.angle_alpha   90.00
_cell.angle_beta   90.00
_cell.angle_gamma   90.00
#
_symmetry.space_group_name_H-M   'P 1'
#
loop_
_entity.id
_entity.type
_entity.pdbx_description
1 polymer ?
#
loop_
_entity_poly.entity_id
_entity_poly.type
_entity_poly.pdbx_seq_one_letter_code
_entity_poly.pdbx_strand_id
1 'polypeptide(L)'
;MVTSWYEKVQEFKSPIRVIAAVLLRSRETQAAKVCELSQRLAELESQLDQQQQHLQQQQQEIEALQQRVVEAERQRDQARQSVQLPEDPPLGTHGYGARMISLAVNLARSVGFRGAVRTLQVFFQWLGIDRAIPGRTSIRNWLQRLGIDEMKQPLDFSESLVIMVDHSNQIGTEKVMLALGVNAAAMPEPGNALTHEHLRVLEVKPGDSWKTADMEREYEALADQYGAPRAVLIDGAVELRDGAECLKKRREDMLVLRDFKHYAANVVKSLIGNDERFKEVGGKIGSTRSSIQQTELAHLTPPSPKQKARFMNLSGTLAWLTMTLWLLRTPEAKSRVGIREERMQEKLGWVAEYGDEIAVWQECQDLVSAAVTFINEQGLFQGASRELRAVIGDKLEHGTSQELAQRLIAFVAESEKPLREGERLPMSTEILESSFGLYKQLERQHSKSGFTSLLACLPALLKPTTPERVKVAFARTSAEDVTAWTEKHFPSTVTSRRHAAHAEHQSALKRATAEAGVL
;
A
#
# COMPACT_ATOMS: atom_id res chain seq x y z
N MET A 1 17.62 34.73 71.89
CA MET A 1 18.78 35.17 71.09
C MET A 1 19.24 36.64 71.36
N VAL A 2 18.41 37.43 72.07
CA VAL A 2 18.73 38.86 72.38
C VAL A 2 19.70 38.96 73.56
N THR A 3 19.62 38.07 74.54
CA THR A 3 20.48 38.04 75.75
C THR A 3 21.95 37.73 75.48
N SER A 4 22.22 36.84 74.53
CA SER A 4 23.60 36.46 74.14
C SER A 4 24.40 37.60 73.44
N TRP A 5 23.74 38.60 72.93
CA TRP A 5 24.36 39.74 72.26
C TRP A 5 24.77 40.85 73.22
N TYR A 6 23.96 41.03 74.26
CA TYR A 6 24.27 42.02 75.32
C TYR A 6 25.53 41.62 76.08
N GLU A 7 25.72 40.35 76.39
CA GLU A 7 26.93 39.83 77.05
C GLU A 7 28.21 39.98 76.13
N LYS A 8 28.10 39.73 74.81
CA LYS A 8 29.19 39.94 73.89
C LYS A 8 29.56 41.41 73.64
N VAL A 9 28.63 42.35 73.85
CA VAL A 9 28.88 43.78 73.66
C VAL A 9 29.65 44.36 74.87
N GLN A 10 29.57 43.77 76.06
CA GLN A 10 30.35 44.22 77.27
C GLN A 10 31.84 43.81 77.18
N GLU A 11 32.21 42.81 76.37
CA GLU A 11 33.57 42.43 76.18
C GLU A 11 34.33 43.31 75.17
N PHE A 12 33.65 44.14 74.37
CA PHE A 12 34.24 45.02 73.38
C PHE A 12 34.74 46.32 74.02
N LYS A 13 36.07 46.46 74.22
CA LYS A 13 36.79 47.68 74.58
C LYS A 13 36.75 48.77 73.49
N SER A 14 35.76 48.81 72.67
CA SER A 14 35.64 49.76 71.54
C SER A 14 34.79 50.99 71.93
N PRO A 15 35.08 52.21 71.42
CA PRO A 15 34.31 53.39 71.64
C PRO A 15 32.82 53.18 71.28
N ILE A 16 31.91 53.70 72.15
CA ILE A 16 30.45 53.56 71.97
C ILE A 16 29.96 53.86 70.54
N ARG A 17 30.63 54.77 69.84
CA ARG A 17 30.33 55.12 68.44
C ARG A 17 30.51 53.93 67.46
N VAL A 18 31.49 53.08 67.72
CA VAL A 18 31.77 51.90 66.81
C VAL A 18 30.73 50.83 67.06
N ILE A 19 30.34 50.62 68.31
CA ILE A 19 29.27 49.68 68.71
C ILE A 19 27.93 50.14 68.11
N ALA A 20 27.60 51.41 68.19
CA ALA A 20 26.38 51.99 67.64
C ALA A 20 26.37 51.86 66.09
N ALA A 21 27.50 52.05 65.39
CA ALA A 21 27.61 51.90 63.96
C ALA A 21 27.44 50.45 63.54
N VAL A 22 27.97 49.48 64.29
CA VAL A 22 27.80 48.04 64.02
C VAL A 22 26.34 47.60 64.26
N LEU A 23 25.73 48.08 65.28
CA LEU A 23 24.29 47.80 65.59
C LEU A 23 23.35 48.41 64.54
N LEU A 24 23.63 49.65 64.09
CA LEU A 24 22.87 50.30 63.01
C LEU A 24 23.02 49.51 61.70
N ARG A 25 24.23 49.13 61.33
CA ARG A 25 24.48 48.33 60.14
C ARG A 25 23.82 46.95 60.20
N SER A 26 23.86 46.31 61.38
CA SER A 26 23.16 45.04 61.60
C SER A 26 21.66 45.18 61.43
N ARG A 27 21.08 46.28 62.01
CA ARG A 27 19.64 46.60 61.93
C ARG A 27 19.25 46.90 60.45
N GLU A 28 20.06 47.65 59.72
CA GLU A 28 19.82 47.92 58.28
C GLU A 28 19.86 46.63 57.46
N THR A 29 20.85 45.76 57.71
CA THR A 29 20.94 44.46 57.03
C THR A 29 19.76 43.55 57.36
N GLN A 30 19.31 43.54 58.61
CA GLN A 30 18.10 42.80 59.02
C GLN A 30 16.82 43.39 58.39
N ALA A 31 16.71 44.73 58.35
CA ALA A 31 15.57 45.40 57.71
C ALA A 31 15.53 45.11 56.19
N ALA A 32 16.67 45.12 55.49
CA ALA A 32 16.78 44.77 54.11
C ALA A 32 16.36 43.29 53.86
N LYS A 33 16.79 42.39 54.76
CA LYS A 33 16.43 40.97 54.67
C LYS A 33 14.94 40.71 54.96
N VAL A 34 14.33 41.47 55.88
CA VAL A 34 12.88 41.41 56.12
C VAL A 34 12.09 41.93 54.91
N CYS A 35 12.57 43.00 54.26
CA CYS A 35 11.95 43.53 53.05
C CYS A 35 12.02 42.52 51.89
N GLU A 36 13.19 41.91 51.68
CA GLU A 36 13.37 40.86 50.67
C GLU A 36 12.46 39.64 50.91
N LEU A 37 12.38 39.18 52.17
CA LEU A 37 11.50 38.07 52.55
C LEU A 37 10.03 38.43 52.41
N SER A 38 9.62 39.66 52.69
CA SER A 38 8.26 40.12 52.50
C SER A 38 7.86 40.21 51.05
N GLN A 39 8.78 40.64 50.15
CA GLN A 39 8.56 40.63 48.71
C GLN A 39 8.40 39.19 48.20
N ARG A 40 9.29 38.29 48.62
CA ARG A 40 9.24 36.89 48.22
C ARG A 40 7.97 36.18 48.72
N LEU A 41 7.47 36.56 49.89
CA LEU A 41 6.22 36.06 50.45
C LEU A 41 5.02 36.53 49.61
N ALA A 42 4.98 37.81 49.23
CA ALA A 42 3.94 38.35 48.36
C ALA A 42 3.96 37.71 46.96
N GLU A 43 5.15 37.43 46.40
CA GLU A 43 5.30 36.71 45.15
C GLU A 43 4.76 35.27 45.23
N LEU A 44 5.09 34.55 46.31
CA LEU A 44 4.60 33.19 46.55
C LEU A 44 3.08 33.16 46.80
N GLU A 45 2.54 34.12 47.52
CA GLU A 45 1.08 34.27 47.71
C GLU A 45 0.38 34.48 46.36
N SER A 46 0.92 35.36 45.51
CA SER A 46 0.40 35.58 44.14
C SER A 46 0.47 34.33 43.29
N GLN A 47 1.56 33.56 43.36
CA GLN A 47 1.69 32.28 42.64
C GLN A 47 0.72 31.23 43.15
N LEU A 48 0.49 31.18 44.47
CA LEU A 48 -0.48 30.27 45.09
C LEU A 48 -1.91 30.59 44.63
N ASP A 49 -2.27 31.86 44.60
CA ASP A 49 -3.58 32.30 44.11
C ASP A 49 -3.78 31.93 42.63
N GLN A 50 -2.75 32.14 41.79
CA GLN A 50 -2.80 31.73 40.37
C GLN A 50 -2.95 30.21 40.22
N GLN A 51 -2.23 29.44 41.03
CA GLN A 51 -2.37 27.98 41.02
C GLN A 51 -3.74 27.52 41.49
N GLN A 52 -4.29 28.14 42.51
CA GLN A 52 -5.63 27.83 42.99
C GLN A 52 -6.70 28.14 41.94
N GLN A 53 -6.60 29.28 41.24
CA GLN A 53 -7.49 29.63 40.15
C GLN A 53 -7.38 28.62 38.99
N HIS A 54 -6.16 28.22 38.63
CA HIS A 54 -5.94 27.23 37.60
C HIS A 54 -6.54 25.85 37.96
N LEU A 55 -6.34 25.41 39.21
CA LEU A 55 -6.95 24.18 39.74
C LEU A 55 -8.47 24.24 39.71
N GLN A 56 -9.05 25.37 40.06
CA GLN A 56 -10.50 25.57 40.00
C GLN A 56 -11.02 25.48 38.55
N GLN A 57 -10.30 26.09 37.61
CA GLN A 57 -10.64 25.97 36.18
C GLN A 57 -10.56 24.53 35.69
N GLN A 58 -9.49 23.81 36.02
CA GLN A 58 -9.35 22.40 35.67
C GLN A 58 -10.44 21.52 36.28
N GLN A 59 -10.82 21.81 37.52
CA GLN A 59 -11.91 21.10 38.21
C GLN A 59 -13.25 21.29 37.48
N GLN A 60 -13.55 22.51 37.06
CA GLN A 60 -14.75 22.83 36.28
C GLN A 60 -14.74 22.16 34.89
N GLU A 61 -13.57 22.11 34.27
CA GLU A 61 -13.40 21.40 32.97
C GLU A 61 -13.59 19.88 33.10
N ILE A 62 -13.06 19.30 34.19
CA ILE A 62 -13.26 17.86 34.49
C ILE A 62 -14.74 17.57 34.73
N GLU A 63 -15.44 18.40 35.49
CA GLU A 63 -16.88 18.23 35.72
C GLU A 63 -17.70 18.36 34.44
N ALA A 64 -17.35 19.32 33.57
CA ALA A 64 -18.00 19.51 32.29
C ALA A 64 -17.73 18.29 31.33
N LEU A 65 -16.51 17.77 31.34
CA LEU A 65 -16.17 16.57 30.57
C LEU A 65 -16.89 15.32 31.08
N GLN A 66 -16.98 15.16 32.42
CA GLN A 66 -17.73 14.07 33.03
C GLN A 66 -19.21 14.11 32.64
N GLN A 67 -19.84 15.30 32.68
CA GLN A 67 -21.22 15.45 32.23
C GLN A 67 -21.39 15.10 30.74
N ARG A 68 -20.46 15.52 29.89
CA ARG A 68 -20.47 15.16 28.47
C ARG A 68 -20.31 13.66 28.24
N VAL A 69 -19.47 12.97 29.01
CA VAL A 69 -19.32 11.51 28.97
C VAL A 69 -20.62 10.83 29.35
N VAL A 70 -21.26 11.23 30.48
CA VAL A 70 -22.54 10.66 30.92
C VAL A 70 -23.64 10.85 29.86
N GLU A 71 -23.72 12.04 29.27
CA GLU A 71 -24.72 12.33 28.24
C GLU A 71 -24.42 11.52 26.94
N ALA A 72 -23.16 11.41 26.55
CA ALA A 72 -22.76 10.57 25.40
C ALA A 72 -23.06 9.08 25.65
N GLU A 73 -22.84 8.59 26.86
CA GLU A 73 -23.21 7.22 27.24
C GLU A 73 -24.71 7.00 27.23
N ARG A 74 -25.49 7.96 27.71
CA ARG A 74 -26.95 7.92 27.64
C ARG A 74 -27.45 7.93 26.22
N GLN A 75 -26.92 8.78 25.35
CA GLN A 75 -27.25 8.83 23.93
C GLN A 75 -26.85 7.53 23.22
N ARG A 76 -25.67 6.98 23.54
CA ARG A 76 -25.25 5.67 23.04
C ARG A 76 -26.21 4.55 23.46
N ASP A 77 -26.64 4.54 24.71
CA ASP A 77 -27.52 3.49 25.22
C ASP A 77 -28.96 3.66 24.71
N GLN A 78 -29.43 4.89 24.52
CA GLN A 78 -30.67 5.18 23.80
C GLN A 78 -30.59 4.77 22.33
N ALA A 79 -29.48 5.06 21.64
CA ALA A 79 -29.24 4.61 20.26
C ALA A 79 -29.18 3.08 20.17
N ARG A 80 -28.59 2.39 21.17
CA ARG A 80 -28.59 0.92 21.26
C ARG A 80 -29.99 0.34 21.45
N GLN A 81 -30.85 0.97 22.24
CA GLN A 81 -32.25 0.54 22.43
C GLN A 81 -33.11 0.84 21.20
N SER A 82 -32.71 1.78 20.35
CA SER A 82 -33.42 2.18 19.13
C SER A 82 -32.80 1.67 17.83
N VAL A 83 -31.76 0.82 17.86
CA VAL A 83 -31.20 0.19 16.65
C VAL A 83 -32.21 -0.80 16.05
N GLN A 84 -33.22 -0.26 15.41
CA GLN A 84 -33.95 -1.02 14.42
C GLN A 84 -33.05 -1.16 13.21
N LEU A 85 -32.57 -2.38 12.96
CA LEU A 85 -31.89 -2.66 11.70
C LEU A 85 -32.80 -2.27 10.55
N PRO A 86 -32.29 -1.56 9.54
CA PRO A 86 -33.09 -1.23 8.37
C PRO A 86 -33.63 -2.52 7.74
N GLU A 87 -34.87 -2.46 7.26
CA GLU A 87 -35.47 -3.57 6.55
C GLU A 87 -34.55 -4.01 5.39
N ASP A 88 -34.34 -5.31 5.31
CA ASP A 88 -33.51 -5.94 4.28
C ASP A 88 -34.21 -7.22 3.80
N PRO A 89 -35.28 -7.06 3.00
CA PRO A 89 -36.06 -8.21 2.53
C PRO A 89 -35.18 -9.13 1.69
N PRO A 90 -35.44 -10.43 1.73
CA PRO A 90 -34.71 -11.41 0.93
C PRO A 90 -34.73 -11.04 -0.56
N LEU A 91 -33.57 -11.20 -1.21
CA LEU A 91 -33.41 -10.87 -2.62
C LEU A 91 -33.71 -12.09 -3.51
N GLY A 92 -34.87 -12.11 -4.18
CA GLY A 92 -35.28 -13.23 -5.00
C GLY A 92 -35.40 -14.54 -4.21
N THR A 93 -34.69 -15.57 -4.64
CA THR A 93 -34.65 -16.89 -3.97
C THR A 93 -33.61 -16.97 -2.85
N HIS A 94 -32.86 -15.89 -2.57
CA HIS A 94 -31.88 -15.88 -1.50
C HIS A 94 -32.53 -15.64 -0.16
N GLY A 95 -32.04 -16.32 0.90
CA GLY A 95 -32.50 -16.08 2.27
C GLY A 95 -31.96 -14.77 2.89
N TYR A 96 -31.28 -13.91 2.11
CA TYR A 96 -30.63 -12.69 2.55
C TYR A 96 -30.95 -11.52 1.65
N GLY A 97 -31.10 -10.34 2.24
CA GLY A 97 -31.33 -9.11 1.52
C GLY A 97 -30.04 -8.46 0.99
N ALA A 98 -30.20 -7.43 0.17
CA ALA A 98 -29.11 -6.75 -0.51
C ALA A 98 -28.12 -6.06 0.47
N ARG A 99 -28.62 -5.57 1.62
CA ARG A 99 -27.77 -4.94 2.65
C ARG A 99 -26.84 -5.96 3.31
N MET A 100 -27.38 -7.14 3.68
CA MET A 100 -26.58 -8.23 4.25
C MET A 100 -25.54 -8.74 3.25
N ILE A 101 -25.95 -8.93 2.00
CA ILE A 101 -25.03 -9.38 0.92
C ILE A 101 -23.91 -8.37 0.73
N SER A 102 -24.24 -7.08 0.59
CA SER A 102 -23.26 -5.99 0.45
C SER A 102 -22.29 -5.95 1.63
N LEU A 103 -22.80 -5.99 2.88
CA LEU A 103 -21.96 -5.99 4.08
C LEU A 103 -21.02 -7.20 4.11
N ALA A 104 -21.53 -8.40 3.88
CA ALA A 104 -20.75 -9.64 3.92
C ALA A 104 -19.65 -9.67 2.83
N VAL A 105 -19.96 -9.20 1.62
CA VAL A 105 -19.03 -9.12 0.51
C VAL A 105 -17.92 -8.09 0.79
N ASN A 106 -18.27 -6.90 1.30
CA ASN A 106 -17.28 -5.87 1.64
C ASN A 106 -16.36 -6.32 2.79
N LEU A 107 -16.89 -7.00 3.79
CA LEU A 107 -16.06 -7.62 4.83
C LEU A 107 -15.13 -8.69 4.22
N ALA A 108 -15.63 -9.52 3.31
CA ALA A 108 -14.82 -10.56 2.68
C ALA A 108 -13.65 -10.01 1.85
N ARG A 109 -13.79 -8.83 1.27
CA ARG A 109 -12.68 -8.13 0.58
C ARG A 109 -11.53 -7.80 1.51
N SER A 110 -11.81 -7.47 2.76
CA SER A 110 -10.80 -7.07 3.75
C SER A 110 -10.24 -8.24 4.54
N VAL A 111 -11.10 -9.14 5.03
CA VAL A 111 -10.72 -10.21 5.98
C VAL A 111 -10.96 -11.62 5.45
N GLY A 112 -11.35 -11.76 4.19
CA GLY A 112 -11.67 -13.03 3.52
C GLY A 112 -12.98 -13.67 3.97
N PHE A 113 -13.39 -14.73 3.28
CA PHE A 113 -14.71 -15.33 3.50
C PHE A 113 -14.93 -15.88 4.91
N ARG A 114 -13.91 -16.52 5.51
CA ARG A 114 -14.01 -17.04 6.89
C ARG A 114 -13.98 -15.90 7.90
N GLY A 115 -13.14 -14.90 7.66
CA GLY A 115 -13.06 -13.70 8.47
C GLY A 115 -14.39 -12.94 8.47
N ALA A 116 -15.00 -12.73 7.32
CA ALA A 116 -16.29 -12.06 7.19
C ALA A 116 -17.40 -12.75 8.01
N VAL A 117 -17.50 -14.08 7.94
CA VAL A 117 -18.46 -14.85 8.76
C VAL A 117 -18.22 -14.60 10.25
N ARG A 118 -16.97 -14.74 10.71
CA ARG A 118 -16.61 -14.53 12.13
C ARG A 118 -16.89 -13.10 12.58
N THR A 119 -16.54 -12.12 11.76
CA THR A 119 -16.78 -10.69 12.06
C THR A 119 -18.28 -10.43 12.20
N LEU A 120 -19.12 -10.95 11.29
CA LEU A 120 -20.57 -10.82 11.39
C LEU A 120 -21.11 -11.49 12.65
N GLN A 121 -20.63 -12.69 13.01
CA GLN A 121 -21.02 -13.40 14.23
C GLN A 121 -20.73 -12.57 15.49
N VAL A 122 -19.48 -12.13 15.65
CA VAL A 122 -19.06 -11.32 16.80
C VAL A 122 -19.83 -10.00 16.88
N PHE A 123 -20.01 -9.33 15.73
CA PHE A 123 -20.68 -8.04 15.67
C PHE A 123 -22.18 -8.15 16.02
N PHE A 124 -22.88 -9.14 15.47
CA PHE A 124 -24.31 -9.32 15.77
C PHE A 124 -24.53 -9.81 17.19
N GLN A 125 -23.68 -10.69 17.70
CA GLN A 125 -23.69 -11.09 19.09
C GLN A 125 -23.47 -9.89 20.05
N TRP A 126 -22.51 -9.05 19.73
CA TRP A 126 -22.22 -7.83 20.53
C TRP A 126 -23.38 -6.83 20.53
N LEU A 127 -24.08 -6.71 19.38
CA LEU A 127 -25.27 -5.85 19.27
C LEU A 127 -26.55 -6.50 19.83
N GLY A 128 -26.54 -7.77 20.22
CA GLY A 128 -27.75 -8.50 20.64
C GLY A 128 -28.74 -8.74 19.50
N ILE A 129 -28.27 -8.80 18.25
CA ILE A 129 -29.10 -8.98 17.07
C ILE A 129 -29.19 -10.46 16.72
N ASP A 130 -30.41 -11.02 16.79
CA ASP A 130 -30.69 -12.37 16.31
C ASP A 130 -31.03 -12.34 14.81
N ARG A 131 -30.06 -12.57 13.97
CA ARG A 131 -30.23 -12.62 12.51
C ARG A 131 -29.34 -13.71 11.91
N ALA A 132 -29.88 -14.43 10.94
CA ALA A 132 -29.14 -15.45 10.20
C ALA A 132 -27.91 -14.86 9.53
N ILE A 133 -26.77 -15.53 9.71
CA ILE A 133 -25.46 -15.11 9.17
C ILE A 133 -25.11 -15.98 7.97
N PRO A 134 -24.70 -15.38 6.84
CA PRO A 134 -24.36 -16.13 5.64
C PRO A 134 -23.11 -16.98 5.84
N GLY A 135 -23.14 -18.20 5.31
CA GLY A 135 -21.98 -19.07 5.28
C GLY A 135 -20.92 -18.60 4.28
N ARG A 136 -19.66 -19.02 4.49
CA ARG A 136 -18.53 -18.69 3.62
C ARG A 136 -18.77 -18.99 2.13
N THR A 137 -19.48 -20.07 1.83
CA THR A 137 -19.79 -20.49 0.46
C THR A 137 -20.77 -19.52 -0.21
N SER A 138 -21.78 -19.07 0.53
CA SER A 138 -22.73 -18.06 0.04
C SER A 138 -22.02 -16.75 -0.28
N ILE A 139 -21.16 -16.27 0.63
CA ILE A 139 -20.40 -15.02 0.42
C ILE A 139 -19.48 -15.14 -0.81
N ARG A 140 -18.80 -16.28 -0.97
CA ARG A 140 -17.98 -16.54 -2.16
C ARG A 140 -18.81 -16.51 -3.45
N ASN A 141 -19.93 -17.21 -3.47
CA ASN A 141 -20.80 -17.27 -4.65
C ASN A 141 -21.38 -15.89 -5.01
N TRP A 142 -21.71 -15.08 -4.02
CA TRP A 142 -22.15 -13.71 -4.22
C TRP A 142 -21.04 -12.84 -4.82
N LEU A 143 -19.83 -12.95 -4.31
CA LEU A 143 -18.69 -12.19 -4.83
C LEU A 143 -18.34 -12.61 -6.27
N GLN A 144 -18.40 -13.90 -6.59
CA GLN A 144 -18.23 -14.40 -7.95
C GLN A 144 -19.31 -13.85 -8.89
N ARG A 145 -20.57 -13.86 -8.46
CA ARG A 145 -21.69 -13.34 -9.24
C ARG A 145 -21.55 -11.85 -9.53
N LEU A 146 -21.16 -11.06 -8.52
CA LEU A 146 -20.85 -9.64 -8.69
C LEU A 146 -19.68 -9.40 -9.66
N GLY A 147 -18.65 -10.24 -9.61
CA GLY A 147 -17.52 -10.13 -10.52
C GLY A 147 -17.86 -10.45 -11.97
N ILE A 148 -18.68 -11.47 -12.20
CA ILE A 148 -19.17 -11.79 -13.55
C ILE A 148 -20.08 -10.68 -14.08
N ASP A 149 -20.96 -10.11 -13.23
CA ASP A 149 -21.79 -8.99 -13.63
C ASP A 149 -20.96 -7.76 -14.01
N GLU A 150 -19.86 -7.49 -13.29
CA GLU A 150 -18.96 -6.38 -13.60
C GLU A 150 -18.39 -6.47 -15.02
N MET A 151 -17.95 -7.65 -15.45
CA MET A 151 -17.43 -7.87 -16.81
C MET A 151 -18.51 -7.83 -17.90
N LYS A 152 -19.78 -8.05 -17.57
CA LYS A 152 -20.90 -8.01 -18.52
C LYS A 152 -21.48 -6.60 -18.72
N GLN A 153 -21.08 -5.63 -17.93
CA GLN A 153 -21.64 -4.28 -18.07
C GLN A 153 -21.15 -3.59 -19.33
N PRO A 154 -22.06 -2.90 -20.07
CA PRO A 154 -21.64 -2.09 -21.20
C PRO A 154 -20.76 -0.94 -20.73
N LEU A 155 -19.91 -0.42 -21.63
CA LEU A 155 -19.17 0.80 -21.44
C LEU A 155 -19.95 1.98 -22.01
N ASP A 156 -19.87 3.11 -21.29
CA ASP A 156 -20.43 4.40 -21.67
C ASP A 156 -19.37 5.38 -22.21
N PHE A 157 -18.15 4.92 -22.38
CA PHE A 157 -16.99 5.72 -22.79
C PHE A 157 -16.12 5.06 -23.87
N SER A 158 -16.72 4.35 -24.81
CA SER A 158 -15.99 3.63 -25.87
C SER A 158 -15.07 4.52 -26.71
N GLU A 159 -15.45 5.79 -26.96
CA GLU A 159 -14.64 6.74 -27.76
C GLU A 159 -13.35 7.21 -27.07
N SER A 160 -13.32 7.14 -25.73
CA SER A 160 -12.16 7.54 -24.91
C SER A 160 -11.55 6.35 -24.14
N LEU A 161 -11.84 5.12 -24.58
CA LEU A 161 -11.37 3.91 -23.92
C LEU A 161 -9.86 3.76 -24.03
N VAL A 162 -9.18 3.62 -22.90
CA VAL A 162 -7.82 3.11 -22.79
C VAL A 162 -7.87 1.72 -22.17
N ILE A 163 -7.33 0.73 -22.85
CA ILE A 163 -7.22 -0.64 -22.34
C ILE A 163 -5.84 -0.81 -21.71
N MET A 164 -5.79 -1.18 -20.43
CA MET A 164 -4.57 -1.60 -19.75
C MET A 164 -4.57 -3.12 -19.64
N VAL A 165 -3.47 -3.77 -20.03
CA VAL A 165 -3.36 -5.23 -19.97
C VAL A 165 -2.06 -5.67 -19.36
N ASP A 166 -2.13 -6.67 -18.49
CA ASP A 166 -0.98 -7.34 -17.92
C ASP A 166 -1.28 -8.81 -17.61
N HIS A 167 -0.22 -9.61 -17.49
CA HIS A 167 -0.26 -11.01 -17.12
C HIS A 167 0.28 -11.21 -15.69
N SER A 168 -0.52 -11.81 -14.82
CA SER A 168 0.00 -12.26 -13.54
C SER A 168 0.63 -13.65 -13.67
N ASN A 169 1.87 -13.76 -13.23
CA ASN A 169 2.50 -15.07 -13.12
C ASN A 169 1.89 -15.87 -12.00
N GLN A 170 1.51 -17.15 -12.30
CA GLN A 170 1.04 -17.90 -11.33
C GLN A 170 1.38 -19.27 -11.12
N ILE A 171 0.81 -20.35 -11.56
CA ILE A 171 1.02 -21.73 -11.14
C ILE A 171 1.47 -22.53 -12.34
N GLY A 172 2.74 -22.91 -12.33
CA GLY A 172 3.35 -23.55 -13.48
C GLY A 172 3.41 -22.61 -14.69
N THR A 173 2.85 -23.04 -15.82
CA THR A 173 2.78 -22.28 -17.07
C THR A 173 1.54 -21.39 -17.16
N GLU A 174 0.54 -21.61 -16.32
CA GLU A 174 -0.72 -20.85 -16.35
C GLU A 174 -0.52 -19.42 -15.87
N LYS A 175 -1.00 -18.46 -16.65
CA LYS A 175 -1.01 -17.03 -16.35
C LYS A 175 -2.42 -16.49 -16.51
N VAL A 176 -2.78 -15.48 -15.72
CA VAL A 176 -4.04 -14.76 -15.90
C VAL A 176 -3.78 -13.46 -16.62
N MET A 177 -4.50 -13.26 -17.70
CA MET A 177 -4.65 -11.95 -18.34
C MET A 177 -5.72 -11.16 -17.59
N LEU A 178 -5.39 -9.92 -17.22
CA LEU A 178 -6.33 -8.92 -16.71
C LEU A 178 -6.34 -7.74 -17.67
N ALA A 179 -7.52 -7.42 -18.19
CA ALA A 179 -7.74 -6.23 -18.99
C ALA A 179 -8.63 -5.24 -18.21
N LEU A 180 -8.14 -4.02 -18.02
CA LEU A 180 -8.85 -2.93 -17.37
C LEU A 180 -9.12 -1.83 -18.39
N GLY A 181 -10.32 -1.24 -18.34
CA GLY A 181 -10.70 -0.06 -19.12
C GLY A 181 -10.63 1.20 -18.27
N VAL A 182 -10.07 2.26 -18.83
CA VAL A 182 -10.01 3.60 -18.27
C VAL A 182 -10.69 4.56 -19.24
N ASN A 183 -11.51 5.48 -18.71
CA ASN A 183 -12.04 6.58 -19.47
C ASN A 183 -11.01 7.74 -19.51
N ALA A 184 -10.36 7.94 -20.65
CA ALA A 184 -9.39 9.03 -20.79
C ALA A 184 -10.02 10.42 -20.66
N ALA A 185 -11.31 10.57 -20.99
CA ALA A 185 -12.03 11.83 -20.82
C ALA A 185 -12.42 12.13 -19.35
N ALA A 186 -12.33 11.13 -18.47
CA ALA A 186 -12.63 11.24 -17.04
C ALA A 186 -11.45 10.82 -16.16
N MET A 187 -10.24 11.13 -16.59
CA MET A 187 -9.04 10.96 -15.77
C MET A 187 -9.15 11.82 -14.50
N PRO A 188 -8.61 11.37 -13.34
CA PRO A 188 -8.58 12.21 -12.14
C PRO A 188 -7.85 13.54 -12.42
N GLU A 189 -8.21 14.59 -11.69
CA GLU A 189 -7.55 15.89 -11.81
C GLU A 189 -6.03 15.77 -11.68
N PRO A 190 -5.23 16.60 -12.39
CA PRO A 190 -3.79 16.62 -12.24
C PRO A 190 -3.35 16.69 -10.78
N GLY A 191 -2.33 15.94 -10.42
CA GLY A 191 -1.89 15.77 -9.04
C GLY A 191 -2.55 14.59 -8.31
N ASN A 192 -3.45 13.87 -8.95
CA ASN A 192 -4.09 12.69 -8.39
C ASN A 192 -3.84 11.46 -9.27
N ALA A 193 -3.39 10.38 -8.66
CA ALA A 193 -3.19 9.12 -9.36
C ALA A 193 -4.52 8.39 -9.64
N LEU A 194 -4.50 7.50 -10.63
CA LEU A 194 -5.61 6.58 -10.89
C LEU A 194 -5.86 5.70 -9.67
N THR A 195 -7.14 5.56 -9.31
CA THR A 195 -7.61 4.61 -8.29
C THR A 195 -8.54 3.56 -8.93
N HIS A 196 -8.86 2.51 -8.20
CA HIS A 196 -9.80 1.49 -8.68
C HIS A 196 -11.19 2.04 -9.04
N GLU A 197 -11.58 3.20 -8.50
CA GLU A 197 -12.87 3.85 -8.83
C GLU A 197 -12.93 4.32 -10.29
N HIS A 198 -11.79 4.65 -10.90
CA HIS A 198 -11.70 5.09 -12.28
C HIS A 198 -11.65 3.95 -13.29
N LEU A 199 -11.64 2.69 -12.81
CA LEU A 199 -11.43 1.52 -13.66
C LEU A 199 -12.71 0.73 -13.91
N ARG A 200 -12.71 0.05 -15.05
CA ARG A 200 -13.66 -1.03 -15.38
C ARG A 200 -12.87 -2.29 -15.69
N VAL A 201 -13.30 -3.41 -15.13
CA VAL A 201 -12.72 -4.69 -15.52
C VAL A 201 -13.40 -5.13 -16.81
N LEU A 202 -12.62 -5.25 -17.87
CA LEU A 202 -13.09 -5.67 -19.17
C LEU A 202 -13.06 -7.19 -19.32
N GLU A 203 -11.94 -7.80 -18.90
CA GLU A 203 -11.76 -9.25 -19.00
C GLU A 203 -10.81 -9.76 -17.92
N VAL A 204 -11.09 -10.94 -17.41
CA VAL A 204 -10.21 -11.76 -16.57
C VAL A 204 -10.15 -13.14 -17.18
N LYS A 205 -9.01 -13.51 -17.75
CA LYS A 205 -8.91 -14.76 -18.50
C LYS A 205 -7.65 -15.55 -18.13
N PRO A 206 -7.79 -16.78 -17.62
CA PRO A 206 -6.65 -17.68 -17.45
C PRO A 206 -6.23 -18.27 -18.79
N GLY A 207 -4.94 -18.51 -18.97
CA GLY A 207 -4.39 -19.15 -20.15
C GLY A 207 -3.07 -19.86 -19.83
N ASP A 208 -2.77 -20.92 -20.55
CA ASP A 208 -1.57 -21.74 -20.27
C ASP A 208 -0.29 -21.10 -20.85
N SER A 209 -0.34 -20.55 -22.04
CA SER A 209 0.79 -19.81 -22.61
C SER A 209 0.26 -18.75 -23.57
N TRP A 210 0.43 -17.48 -23.19
CA TRP A 210 0.04 -16.38 -24.03
C TRP A 210 1.09 -16.12 -25.12
N LYS A 211 0.66 -16.15 -26.38
CA LYS A 211 1.46 -15.82 -27.56
C LYS A 211 0.90 -14.57 -28.22
N THR A 212 1.67 -13.94 -29.09
CA THR A 212 1.24 -12.77 -29.87
C THR A 212 -0.12 -12.97 -30.54
N ALA A 213 -0.34 -14.12 -31.20
CA ALA A 213 -1.62 -14.42 -31.85
C ALA A 213 -2.79 -14.61 -30.88
N ASP A 214 -2.53 -15.03 -29.64
CA ASP A 214 -3.55 -15.11 -28.62
C ASP A 214 -3.93 -13.70 -28.17
N MET A 215 -2.94 -12.85 -27.91
CA MET A 215 -3.16 -11.46 -27.52
C MET A 215 -3.83 -10.64 -28.62
N GLU A 216 -3.48 -10.84 -29.87
CA GLU A 216 -4.17 -10.20 -31.00
C GLU A 216 -5.67 -10.51 -30.97
N ARG A 217 -6.04 -11.80 -30.81
CA ARG A 217 -7.45 -12.22 -30.71
C ARG A 217 -8.17 -11.62 -29.52
N GLU A 218 -7.50 -11.54 -28.37
CA GLU A 218 -8.10 -10.95 -27.17
C GLU A 218 -8.32 -9.44 -27.35
N TYR A 219 -7.36 -8.72 -27.91
CA TYR A 219 -7.52 -7.29 -28.18
C TYR A 219 -8.63 -7.02 -29.22
N GLU A 220 -8.76 -7.87 -30.25
CA GLU A 220 -9.87 -7.80 -31.19
C GLU A 220 -11.21 -8.04 -30.50
N ALA A 221 -11.31 -9.09 -29.70
CA ALA A 221 -12.54 -9.40 -28.96
C ALA A 221 -12.94 -8.25 -28.03
N LEU A 222 -11.98 -7.63 -27.34
CA LEU A 222 -12.22 -6.46 -26.50
C LEU A 222 -12.68 -5.25 -27.34
N ALA A 223 -12.05 -5.01 -28.48
CA ALA A 223 -12.42 -3.93 -29.37
C ALA A 223 -13.80 -4.12 -30.02
N ASP A 224 -14.16 -5.36 -30.33
CA ASP A 224 -15.48 -5.71 -30.88
C ASP A 224 -16.58 -5.56 -29.81
N GLN A 225 -16.29 -5.90 -28.57
CA GLN A 225 -17.24 -5.84 -27.46
C GLN A 225 -17.44 -4.41 -26.92
N TYR A 226 -16.36 -3.63 -26.81
CA TYR A 226 -16.38 -2.35 -26.09
C TYR A 226 -16.11 -1.13 -26.99
N GLY A 227 -15.82 -1.34 -28.26
CA GLY A 227 -15.40 -0.31 -29.19
C GLY A 227 -13.89 -0.22 -29.35
N ALA A 228 -13.46 0.43 -30.44
CA ALA A 228 -12.03 0.61 -30.73
C ALA A 228 -11.36 1.47 -29.64
N PRO A 229 -10.35 0.96 -28.94
CA PRO A 229 -9.71 1.76 -27.90
C PRO A 229 -8.89 2.90 -28.50
N ARG A 230 -8.83 4.03 -27.80
CA ARG A 230 -7.92 5.13 -28.13
C ARG A 230 -6.45 4.75 -27.88
N ALA A 231 -6.20 3.95 -26.83
CA ALA A 231 -4.87 3.43 -26.54
C ALA A 231 -4.93 2.06 -25.88
N VAL A 232 -3.87 1.28 -26.08
CA VAL A 232 -3.56 0.08 -25.31
C VAL A 232 -2.27 0.32 -24.55
N LEU A 233 -2.33 0.24 -23.22
CA LEU A 233 -1.19 0.42 -22.31
C LEU A 233 -0.73 -0.93 -21.77
N ILE A 234 0.56 -1.24 -21.92
CA ILE A 234 1.17 -2.53 -21.62
C ILE A 234 2.50 -2.38 -20.87
N ASP A 235 2.92 -3.42 -20.15
CA ASP A 235 4.22 -3.47 -19.45
C ASP A 235 5.44 -3.58 -20.38
N GLY A 236 5.23 -3.91 -21.66
CA GLY A 236 6.26 -4.08 -22.66
C GLY A 236 6.70 -5.53 -22.89
N ALA A 237 6.00 -6.51 -22.32
CA ALA A 237 6.14 -7.92 -22.72
C ALA A 237 5.90 -8.08 -24.23
N VAL A 238 6.70 -8.94 -24.87
CA VAL A 238 6.72 -9.05 -26.34
C VAL A 238 5.36 -9.45 -26.89
N GLU A 239 4.72 -10.43 -26.27
CA GLU A 239 3.41 -10.94 -26.67
C GLU A 239 2.31 -9.86 -26.56
N LEU A 240 2.33 -9.06 -25.49
CA LEU A 240 1.36 -7.97 -25.29
C LEU A 240 1.57 -6.86 -26.33
N ARG A 241 2.83 -6.48 -26.54
CA ARG A 241 3.20 -5.41 -27.46
C ARG A 241 2.85 -5.79 -28.90
N ASP A 242 3.33 -6.94 -29.34
CA ASP A 242 3.19 -7.36 -30.73
C ASP A 242 1.71 -7.63 -31.08
N GLY A 243 0.92 -8.16 -30.12
CA GLY A 243 -0.53 -8.29 -30.26
C GLY A 243 -1.24 -6.93 -30.38
N ALA A 244 -0.86 -5.94 -29.56
CA ALA A 244 -1.41 -4.59 -29.65
C ALA A 244 -1.02 -3.88 -30.96
N GLU A 245 0.21 -4.06 -31.43
CA GLU A 245 0.66 -3.51 -32.73
C GLU A 245 -0.08 -4.15 -33.91
N CYS A 246 -0.47 -5.43 -33.82
CA CYS A 246 -1.32 -6.07 -34.85
C CYS A 246 -2.72 -5.41 -34.89
N LEU A 247 -3.33 -5.13 -33.74
CA LEU A 247 -4.61 -4.40 -33.68
C LEU A 247 -4.46 -2.98 -34.24
N LYS A 248 -3.38 -2.26 -33.89
CA LYS A 248 -3.11 -0.90 -34.35
C LYS A 248 -3.05 -0.79 -35.89
N LYS A 249 -2.47 -1.78 -36.59
CA LYS A 249 -2.45 -1.81 -38.06
C LYS A 249 -3.83 -1.78 -38.71
N ARG A 250 -4.87 -2.20 -37.96
CA ARG A 250 -6.28 -2.17 -38.40
C ARG A 250 -7.06 -0.99 -37.87
N ARG A 251 -6.48 -0.25 -36.92
CA ARG A 251 -7.11 0.88 -36.20
C ARG A 251 -6.10 2.02 -36.13
N GLU A 252 -6.00 2.82 -37.20
CA GLU A 252 -4.94 3.84 -37.41
C GLU A 252 -4.86 4.87 -36.28
N ASP A 253 -6.00 5.23 -35.67
CA ASP A 253 -6.06 6.22 -34.57
C ASP A 253 -5.68 5.66 -33.19
N MET A 254 -5.43 4.35 -33.09
CA MET A 254 -5.09 3.70 -31.83
C MET A 254 -3.61 3.87 -31.49
N LEU A 255 -3.33 4.14 -30.20
CA LEU A 255 -1.97 4.22 -29.69
C LEU A 255 -1.60 2.93 -28.95
N VAL A 256 -0.34 2.53 -29.05
CA VAL A 256 0.27 1.51 -28.19
C VAL A 256 1.23 2.22 -27.26
N LEU A 257 0.90 2.26 -25.97
CA LEU A 257 1.68 2.90 -24.92
C LEU A 257 2.40 1.86 -24.09
N ARG A 258 3.63 2.17 -23.68
CA ARG A 258 4.40 1.33 -22.76
C ARG A 258 4.39 1.92 -21.38
N ASP A 259 4.32 1.06 -20.39
CA ASP A 259 4.40 1.44 -18.98
C ASP A 259 5.72 2.15 -18.68
N PHE A 260 5.59 3.34 -18.10
CA PHE A 260 6.74 4.19 -17.78
C PHE A 260 7.63 3.58 -16.71
N LYS A 261 7.06 2.98 -15.65
CA LYS A 261 7.81 2.38 -14.55
C LYS A 261 8.64 1.19 -15.04
N HIS A 262 8.07 0.32 -15.88
CA HIS A 262 8.78 -0.78 -16.50
C HIS A 262 9.89 -0.29 -17.44
N TYR A 263 9.61 0.76 -18.20
CA TYR A 263 10.64 1.39 -19.02
C TYR A 263 11.79 1.93 -18.18
N ALA A 264 11.48 2.71 -17.14
CA ALA A 264 12.48 3.26 -16.21
C ALA A 264 13.34 2.16 -15.56
N ALA A 265 12.71 1.08 -15.08
CA ALA A 265 13.42 -0.07 -14.53
C ALA A 265 14.38 -0.74 -15.54
N ASN A 266 13.99 -0.82 -16.81
CA ASN A 266 14.86 -1.35 -17.88
C ASN A 266 16.04 -0.41 -18.16
N VAL A 267 15.85 0.90 -18.13
CA VAL A 267 16.95 1.87 -18.26
C VAL A 267 17.90 1.76 -17.08
N VAL A 268 17.41 1.75 -15.85
CA VAL A 268 18.23 1.52 -14.64
C VAL A 268 19.01 0.21 -14.74
N LYS A 269 18.36 -0.86 -15.18
CA LYS A 269 19.03 -2.15 -15.40
C LYS A 269 20.15 -2.06 -16.43
N SER A 270 19.97 -1.29 -17.51
CA SER A 270 20.99 -1.12 -18.53
C SER A 270 22.19 -0.30 -18.05
N LEU A 271 21.98 0.69 -17.18
CA LEU A 271 23.00 1.59 -16.68
C LEU A 271 23.76 1.03 -15.47
N ILE A 272 23.04 0.39 -14.55
CA ILE A 272 23.59 -0.04 -13.25
C ILE A 272 23.68 -1.58 -13.17
N GLY A 273 22.77 -2.30 -13.80
CA GLY A 273 22.62 -3.74 -13.60
C GLY A 273 23.77 -4.59 -14.11
N ASN A 274 24.58 -4.08 -15.04
CA ASN A 274 25.77 -4.73 -15.59
C ASN A 274 27.05 -4.34 -14.84
N ASP A 275 26.97 -3.35 -13.95
CA ASP A 275 28.11 -2.92 -13.13
C ASP A 275 28.54 -4.04 -12.17
N GLU A 276 29.82 -4.40 -12.20
CA GLU A 276 30.38 -5.44 -11.34
C GLU A 276 30.31 -5.05 -9.85
N ARG A 277 30.48 -3.77 -9.53
CA ARG A 277 30.35 -3.25 -8.16
C ARG A 277 28.93 -3.42 -7.63
N PHE A 278 27.91 -3.19 -8.48
CA PHE A 278 26.50 -3.42 -8.11
C PHE A 278 26.19 -4.89 -7.87
N LYS A 279 26.75 -5.80 -8.68
CA LYS A 279 26.59 -7.25 -8.50
C LYS A 279 27.28 -7.72 -7.22
N GLU A 280 28.47 -7.23 -6.95
CA GLU A 280 29.25 -7.54 -5.75
C GLU A 280 28.50 -7.12 -4.48
N VAL A 281 27.97 -5.89 -4.44
CA VAL A 281 27.12 -5.40 -3.34
C VAL A 281 25.91 -6.29 -3.14
N GLY A 282 25.26 -6.74 -4.21
CA GLY A 282 24.16 -7.68 -4.13
C GLY A 282 24.51 -9.01 -3.45
N GLY A 283 25.70 -9.54 -3.72
CA GLY A 283 26.25 -10.72 -3.04
C GLY A 283 26.55 -10.47 -1.55
N LYS A 284 27.21 -9.33 -1.26
CA LYS A 284 27.54 -8.92 0.12
C LYS A 284 26.27 -8.69 0.97
N ILE A 285 25.21 -8.12 0.41
CA ILE A 285 23.90 -7.97 1.08
C ILE A 285 23.33 -9.34 1.48
N GLY A 286 23.36 -10.32 0.56
CA GLY A 286 22.87 -11.67 0.84
C GLY A 286 23.62 -12.37 1.96
N SER A 287 24.96 -12.31 1.95
CA SER A 287 25.82 -12.89 2.98
C SER A 287 25.67 -12.16 4.32
N THR A 288 25.61 -10.82 4.31
CA THR A 288 25.38 -10.01 5.51
C THR A 288 24.05 -10.37 6.16
N ARG A 289 22.98 -10.47 5.37
CA ARG A 289 21.67 -10.89 5.88
C ARG A 289 21.75 -12.21 6.62
N SER A 290 22.37 -13.22 6.03
CA SER A 290 22.51 -14.54 6.64
C SER A 290 23.35 -14.52 7.92
N SER A 291 24.37 -13.66 7.98
CA SER A 291 25.32 -13.61 9.10
C SER A 291 24.83 -12.81 10.31
N ILE A 292 23.84 -11.88 10.15
CA ILE A 292 23.42 -11.01 11.25
C ILE A 292 21.98 -11.22 11.73
N GLN A 293 21.11 -11.86 10.94
CA GLN A 293 19.68 -11.99 11.25
C GLN A 293 19.37 -12.75 12.56
N GLN A 294 20.32 -13.52 13.10
CA GLN A 294 20.20 -14.25 14.35
C GLN A 294 21.19 -13.79 15.43
N THR A 295 21.67 -12.55 15.32
CA THR A 295 22.61 -11.93 16.25
C THR A 295 22.00 -10.68 16.88
N GLU A 296 22.75 -10.04 17.77
CA GLU A 296 22.40 -8.73 18.35
C GLU A 296 22.24 -7.63 17.30
N LEU A 297 22.74 -7.84 16.07
CA LEU A 297 22.60 -6.96 14.92
C LEU A 297 21.32 -7.21 14.10
N ALA A 298 20.43 -8.10 14.54
CA ALA A 298 19.25 -8.51 13.78
C ALA A 298 18.37 -7.32 13.30
N HIS A 299 18.30 -6.23 14.07
CA HIS A 299 17.57 -5.02 13.71
C HIS A 299 18.21 -4.22 12.57
N LEU A 300 19.48 -4.48 12.23
CA LEU A 300 20.18 -3.92 11.07
C LEU A 300 20.20 -4.87 9.87
N THR A 301 19.43 -5.96 9.92
CA THR A 301 19.38 -6.94 8.84
C THR A 301 18.92 -6.29 7.53
N PRO A 302 19.69 -6.45 6.42
CA PRO A 302 19.27 -5.91 5.13
C PRO A 302 17.96 -6.53 4.64
N PRO A 303 17.20 -5.83 3.80
CA PRO A 303 15.97 -6.37 3.21
C PRO A 303 16.26 -7.64 2.43
N SER A 304 15.26 -8.52 2.32
CA SER A 304 15.40 -9.74 1.53
C SER A 304 15.57 -9.40 0.05
N PRO A 305 16.61 -9.93 -0.63
CA PRO A 305 16.78 -9.68 -2.05
C PRO A 305 15.56 -10.16 -2.85
N LYS A 306 14.96 -9.28 -3.63
CA LYS A 306 13.89 -9.65 -4.55
C LYS A 306 14.51 -10.10 -5.87
N GLN A 307 14.28 -11.36 -6.25
CA GLN A 307 14.79 -11.89 -7.52
C GLN A 307 14.00 -11.36 -8.73
N LYS A 308 12.66 -11.26 -8.59
CA LYS A 308 11.79 -10.71 -9.62
C LYS A 308 11.64 -9.19 -9.46
N ALA A 309 11.62 -8.48 -10.58
CA ALA A 309 11.48 -7.02 -10.63
C ALA A 309 12.51 -6.28 -9.74
N ARG A 310 13.76 -6.78 -9.70
CA ARG A 310 14.83 -6.25 -8.84
C ARG A 310 15.02 -4.74 -9.02
N PHE A 311 15.06 -4.26 -10.27
CA PHE A 311 15.29 -2.86 -10.60
C PHE A 311 14.06 -1.95 -10.42
N MET A 312 12.88 -2.52 -10.21
CA MET A 312 11.67 -1.79 -9.84
C MET A 312 11.55 -1.60 -8.31
N ASN A 313 12.36 -2.30 -7.51
CA ASN A 313 12.24 -2.37 -6.06
C ASN A 313 13.60 -2.16 -5.36
N LEU A 314 14.42 -1.26 -5.87
CA LEU A 314 15.74 -0.94 -5.29
C LEU A 314 15.63 -0.09 -4.02
N SER A 315 14.58 0.71 -3.87
CA SER A 315 14.40 1.70 -2.80
C SER A 315 14.70 1.15 -1.40
N GLY A 316 14.16 -0.02 -1.05
CA GLY A 316 14.40 -0.63 0.26
C GLY A 316 15.86 -1.05 0.47
N THR A 317 16.54 -1.54 -0.58
CA THR A 317 17.95 -1.93 -0.53
C THR A 317 18.83 -0.69 -0.42
N LEU A 318 18.58 0.33 -1.21
CA LEU A 318 19.34 1.58 -1.20
C LEU A 318 19.13 2.35 0.11
N ALA A 319 17.91 2.43 0.60
CA ALA A 319 17.64 3.03 1.90
C ALA A 319 18.42 2.35 3.03
N TRP A 320 18.51 1.01 3.00
CA TRP A 320 19.33 0.26 3.95
C TRP A 320 20.82 0.56 3.80
N LEU A 321 21.35 0.60 2.58
CA LEU A 321 22.76 0.93 2.31
C LEU A 321 23.08 2.34 2.77
N THR A 322 22.26 3.33 2.42
CA THR A 322 22.43 4.74 2.79
C THR A 322 22.36 4.92 4.31
N MET A 323 21.38 4.29 4.97
CA MET A 323 21.26 4.30 6.43
C MET A 323 22.51 3.66 7.09
N THR A 324 22.97 2.52 6.58
CA THR A 324 24.12 1.81 7.11
C THR A 324 25.40 2.65 6.92
N LEU A 325 25.57 3.26 5.76
CA LEU A 325 26.70 4.16 5.46
C LEU A 325 26.70 5.38 6.40
N TRP A 326 25.54 6.02 6.60
CA TRP A 326 25.36 7.10 7.56
C TRP A 326 25.72 6.66 8.99
N LEU A 327 25.22 5.50 9.41
CA LEU A 327 25.50 4.93 10.74
C LEU A 327 27.01 4.69 10.94
N LEU A 328 27.71 4.18 9.93
CA LEU A 328 29.15 3.94 9.99
C LEU A 328 29.99 5.24 10.02
N ARG A 329 29.48 6.31 9.43
CA ARG A 329 30.17 7.62 9.34
C ARG A 329 29.88 8.58 10.50
N THR A 330 28.82 8.33 11.28
CA THR A 330 28.33 9.26 12.31
C THR A 330 28.57 8.69 13.71
N PRO A 331 29.56 9.20 14.47
CA PRO A 331 29.90 8.70 15.81
C PRO A 331 28.72 8.75 16.79
N GLU A 332 27.93 9.84 16.77
CA GLU A 332 26.76 10.02 17.63
C GLU A 332 25.65 9.00 17.34
N ALA A 333 25.51 8.58 16.09
CA ALA A 333 24.55 7.55 15.71
C ALA A 333 24.97 6.17 16.23
N LYS A 334 26.26 5.85 16.17
CA LYS A 334 26.81 4.59 16.69
C LYS A 334 26.53 4.41 18.17
N SER A 335 26.74 5.46 18.98
CA SER A 335 26.52 5.42 20.42
C SER A 335 25.05 5.18 20.82
N ARG A 336 24.09 5.62 19.99
CA ARG A 336 22.66 5.47 20.23
C ARG A 336 22.13 4.05 19.94
N VAL A 337 22.83 3.29 19.11
CA VAL A 337 22.38 1.95 18.70
C VAL A 337 22.72 0.87 19.74
N GLY A 338 23.59 1.20 20.74
CA GLY A 338 23.92 0.29 21.84
C GLY A 338 24.73 -0.94 21.43
N ILE A 339 25.35 -0.92 20.23
CA ILE A 339 26.13 -2.02 19.68
C ILE A 339 27.61 -1.67 19.78
N ARG A 340 28.45 -2.69 20.04
CA ARG A 340 29.90 -2.52 20.02
C ARG A 340 30.36 -2.13 18.62
N GLU A 341 31.10 -1.03 18.52
CA GLU A 341 31.58 -0.48 17.25
C GLU A 341 32.37 -1.51 16.43
N GLU A 342 33.22 -2.30 17.09
CA GLU A 342 34.03 -3.33 16.46
C GLU A 342 33.14 -4.38 15.75
N ARG A 343 32.04 -4.78 16.39
CA ARG A 343 31.11 -5.77 15.85
C ARG A 343 30.33 -5.23 14.65
N MET A 344 29.95 -3.97 14.71
CA MET A 344 29.29 -3.29 13.60
C MET A 344 30.26 -3.12 12.42
N GLN A 345 31.50 -2.71 12.70
CA GLN A 345 32.52 -2.58 11.67
C GLN A 345 32.87 -3.92 11.02
N GLU A 346 32.98 -5.00 11.80
CA GLU A 346 33.21 -6.36 11.30
C GLU A 346 32.15 -6.81 10.30
N LYS A 347 30.86 -6.57 10.60
CA LYS A 347 29.73 -7.09 9.81
C LYS A 347 29.24 -6.16 8.73
N LEU A 348 29.34 -4.85 8.93
CA LEU A 348 28.75 -3.83 8.05
C LEU A 348 29.80 -2.91 7.44
N GLY A 349 31.05 -2.91 7.92
CA GLY A 349 32.10 -2.00 7.51
C GLY A 349 32.37 -1.98 6.00
N TRP A 350 32.12 -3.11 5.33
CA TRP A 350 32.25 -3.22 3.87
C TRP A 350 31.38 -2.21 3.10
N VAL A 351 30.27 -1.74 3.68
CA VAL A 351 29.37 -0.76 3.03
C VAL A 351 30.08 0.56 2.77
N ALA A 352 31.05 0.92 3.63
CA ALA A 352 31.81 2.16 3.50
C ALA A 352 32.69 2.20 2.22
N GLU A 353 33.05 1.04 1.68
CA GLU A 353 33.86 0.90 0.46
C GLU A 353 33.08 1.26 -0.82
N TYR A 354 31.75 1.38 -0.72
CA TYR A 354 30.83 1.65 -1.85
C TYR A 354 30.12 2.99 -1.70
N GLY A 355 30.69 3.91 -0.92
CA GLY A 355 30.03 5.18 -0.60
C GLY A 355 29.66 6.01 -1.82
N ASP A 356 30.56 6.09 -2.80
CA ASP A 356 30.37 6.87 -4.02
C ASP A 356 29.35 6.20 -4.95
N GLU A 357 29.43 4.86 -5.11
CA GLU A 357 28.47 4.11 -5.90
C GLU A 357 27.06 4.17 -5.29
N ILE A 358 26.96 4.07 -3.95
CA ILE A 358 25.67 4.21 -3.25
C ILE A 358 25.06 5.58 -3.51
N ALA A 359 25.85 6.65 -3.53
CA ALA A 359 25.35 7.98 -3.85
C ALA A 359 24.78 8.06 -5.27
N VAL A 360 25.49 7.51 -6.27
CA VAL A 360 25.02 7.43 -7.66
C VAL A 360 23.72 6.63 -7.76
N TRP A 361 23.66 5.46 -7.14
CA TRP A 361 22.48 4.60 -7.20
C TRP A 361 21.28 5.22 -6.49
N GLN A 362 21.52 5.93 -5.37
CA GLN A 362 20.47 6.64 -4.64
C GLN A 362 19.91 7.80 -5.49
N GLU A 363 20.78 8.59 -6.12
CA GLU A 363 20.36 9.66 -7.02
C GLU A 363 19.52 9.12 -8.19
N CYS A 364 19.93 8.00 -8.80
CA CYS A 364 19.15 7.34 -9.84
C CYS A 364 17.78 6.86 -9.32
N GLN A 365 17.73 6.31 -8.10
CA GLN A 365 16.48 5.85 -7.50
C GLN A 365 15.53 7.01 -7.18
N ASP A 366 16.05 8.11 -6.63
CA ASP A 366 15.27 9.31 -6.30
C ASP A 366 14.71 9.94 -7.57
N LEU A 367 15.51 10.01 -8.63
CA LEU A 367 15.09 10.45 -9.94
C LEU A 367 13.95 9.60 -10.51
N VAL A 368 14.10 8.26 -10.48
CA VAL A 368 13.03 7.34 -10.94
C VAL A 368 11.77 7.52 -10.11
N SER A 369 11.91 7.64 -8.79
CA SER A 369 10.76 7.83 -7.89
C SER A 369 10.01 9.11 -8.20
N ALA A 370 10.73 10.22 -8.39
CA ALA A 370 10.14 11.51 -8.77
C ALA A 370 9.44 11.44 -10.14
N ALA A 371 10.10 10.81 -11.13
CA ALA A 371 9.55 10.65 -12.47
C ALA A 371 8.29 9.76 -12.50
N VAL A 372 8.30 8.64 -11.76
CA VAL A 372 7.13 7.74 -11.66
C VAL A 372 5.98 8.44 -10.95
N THR A 373 6.24 9.17 -9.88
CA THR A 373 5.21 9.96 -9.18
C THR A 373 4.59 10.99 -10.12
N PHE A 374 5.41 11.76 -10.85
CA PHE A 374 4.94 12.71 -11.83
C PHE A 374 4.01 12.06 -12.88
N ILE A 375 4.45 10.96 -13.49
CA ILE A 375 3.66 10.27 -14.52
C ILE A 375 2.37 9.65 -13.95
N ASN A 376 2.40 9.13 -12.73
CA ASN A 376 1.20 8.58 -12.09
C ASN A 376 0.15 9.66 -11.78
N GLU A 377 0.59 10.84 -11.38
CA GLU A 377 -0.28 11.94 -10.96
C GLU A 377 -0.71 12.84 -12.12
N GLN A 378 0.17 13.04 -13.09
CA GLN A 378 -0.11 13.94 -14.22
C GLN A 378 -0.62 13.18 -15.46
N GLY A 379 -0.25 11.90 -15.65
CA GLY A 379 -0.48 11.16 -16.88
C GLY A 379 0.43 11.65 -18.02
N LEU A 380 0.14 11.18 -19.23
CA LEU A 380 0.79 11.57 -20.47
C LEU A 380 -0.07 12.61 -21.21
N PHE A 381 0.49 13.77 -21.52
CA PHE A 381 -0.16 14.87 -22.24
C PHE A 381 0.87 15.64 -23.09
N GLN A 382 0.44 16.48 -24.01
CA GLN A 382 1.36 17.31 -24.79
C GLN A 382 2.11 18.30 -23.90
N GLY A 383 3.43 18.18 -23.83
CA GLY A 383 4.30 18.98 -22.95
C GLY A 383 4.71 18.25 -21.66
N ALA A 384 4.26 17.03 -21.42
CA ALA A 384 4.63 16.24 -20.26
C ALA A 384 6.16 16.05 -20.14
N SER A 385 6.87 15.88 -21.25
CA SER A 385 8.33 15.75 -21.26
C SER A 385 9.04 17.03 -20.77
N ARG A 386 8.49 18.21 -21.08
CA ARG A 386 9.02 19.49 -20.61
C ARG A 386 8.81 19.65 -19.11
N GLU A 387 7.63 19.31 -18.62
CA GLU A 387 7.33 19.37 -17.17
C GLU A 387 8.12 18.32 -16.40
N LEU A 388 8.22 17.10 -16.92
CA LEU A 388 9.07 16.07 -16.34
C LEU A 388 10.52 16.54 -16.22
N ARG A 389 11.06 17.21 -17.25
CA ARG A 389 12.42 17.78 -17.20
C ARG A 389 12.58 18.77 -16.03
N ALA A 390 11.58 19.61 -15.78
CA ALA A 390 11.62 20.53 -14.66
C ALA A 390 11.61 19.82 -13.30
N VAL A 391 10.97 18.65 -13.22
CA VAL A 391 10.93 17.83 -11.99
C VAL A 391 12.26 17.11 -11.72
N ILE A 392 12.91 16.56 -12.76
CA ILE A 392 14.05 15.64 -12.60
C ILE A 392 15.36 16.13 -13.22
N GLY A 393 15.37 17.25 -13.96
CA GLY A 393 16.47 17.60 -14.87
C GLY A 393 17.57 18.49 -14.32
N ASP A 394 17.34 19.27 -13.27
CA ASP A 394 18.18 20.47 -13.02
C ASP A 394 19.25 20.35 -11.92
N LYS A 395 19.37 19.20 -11.22
CA LYS A 395 20.27 19.08 -10.07
C LYS A 395 21.00 17.74 -9.97
N LEU A 396 21.30 17.11 -11.10
CA LEU A 396 21.95 15.80 -11.09
C LEU A 396 23.47 15.94 -11.06
N GLU A 397 24.09 15.33 -10.04
CA GLU A 397 25.53 15.44 -9.80
C GLU A 397 26.33 14.41 -10.61
N HIS A 398 25.72 13.25 -10.95
CA HIS A 398 26.42 12.13 -11.56
C HIS A 398 26.02 11.92 -13.03
N GLY A 399 26.98 11.57 -13.87
CA GLY A 399 26.74 11.32 -15.31
C GLY A 399 25.75 10.20 -15.59
N THR A 400 25.71 9.15 -14.74
CA THR A 400 24.77 8.04 -14.86
C THR A 400 23.32 8.50 -14.66
N SER A 401 23.05 9.33 -13.65
CA SER A 401 21.72 9.89 -13.40
C SER A 401 21.32 10.92 -14.46
N GLN A 402 22.26 11.69 -15.00
CA GLN A 402 22.02 12.58 -16.14
C GLN A 402 21.61 11.79 -17.38
N GLU A 403 22.29 10.69 -17.71
CA GLU A 403 21.92 9.81 -18.82
C GLU A 403 20.56 9.17 -18.59
N LEU A 404 20.27 8.71 -17.36
CA LEU A 404 18.96 8.18 -16.97
C LEU A 404 17.87 9.20 -17.23
N ALA A 405 18.02 10.44 -16.74
CA ALA A 405 17.05 11.51 -16.93
C ALA A 405 16.80 11.80 -18.42
N GLN A 406 17.88 11.90 -19.21
CA GLN A 406 17.77 12.14 -20.66
C GLN A 406 16.95 11.05 -21.35
N ARG A 407 17.18 9.76 -21.02
CA ARG A 407 16.44 8.63 -21.60
C ARG A 407 14.97 8.65 -21.20
N LEU A 408 14.65 8.96 -19.91
CA LEU A 408 13.27 9.04 -19.44
C LEU A 408 12.51 10.20 -20.10
N ILE A 409 13.13 11.37 -20.18
CA ILE A 409 12.54 12.54 -20.85
C ILE A 409 12.32 12.26 -22.34
N ALA A 410 13.29 11.67 -23.02
CA ALA A 410 13.16 11.31 -24.44
C ALA A 410 12.02 10.32 -24.68
N PHE A 411 11.85 9.33 -23.80
CA PHE A 411 10.76 8.37 -23.88
C PHE A 411 9.39 9.02 -23.76
N VAL A 412 9.21 9.95 -22.81
CA VAL A 412 7.97 10.70 -22.66
C VAL A 412 7.74 11.61 -23.87
N ALA A 413 8.80 12.30 -24.36
CA ALA A 413 8.72 13.16 -25.54
C ALA A 413 8.29 12.43 -26.82
N GLU A 414 8.75 11.19 -27.02
CA GLU A 414 8.28 10.36 -28.13
C GLU A 414 6.82 9.91 -27.94
N SER A 415 6.45 9.58 -26.70
CA SER A 415 5.12 9.06 -26.37
C SER A 415 4.04 10.16 -26.46
N GLU A 416 4.37 11.43 -26.21
CA GLU A 416 3.41 12.54 -26.26
C GLU A 416 3.11 13.06 -27.69
N LYS A 417 3.98 12.77 -28.68
CA LYS A 417 3.83 13.27 -30.05
C LYS A 417 2.48 12.96 -30.72
N PRO A 418 1.94 11.71 -30.60
CA PRO A 418 0.69 11.36 -31.25
C PRO A 418 -0.56 11.75 -30.49
N LEU A 419 -0.43 12.45 -29.36
CA LEU A 419 -1.58 12.90 -28.57
C LEU A 419 -2.32 14.03 -29.26
N ARG A 420 -3.63 14.07 -29.06
CA ARG A 420 -4.48 15.17 -29.48
C ARG A 420 -4.33 16.35 -28.53
N GLU A 421 -4.67 17.55 -28.99
CA GLU A 421 -4.68 18.75 -28.15
C GLU A 421 -5.63 18.56 -26.95
N GLY A 422 -5.15 18.84 -25.73
CA GLY A 422 -5.91 18.65 -24.50
C GLY A 422 -6.10 17.19 -24.07
N GLU A 423 -5.61 16.22 -24.84
CA GLU A 423 -5.71 14.80 -24.49
C GLU A 423 -4.76 14.45 -23.35
N ARG A 424 -5.25 13.64 -22.41
CA ARG A 424 -4.47 13.13 -21.29
C ARG A 424 -4.73 11.64 -21.13
N LEU A 425 -3.67 10.83 -21.17
CA LEU A 425 -3.74 9.37 -21.10
C LEU A 425 -2.96 8.83 -19.89
N PRO A 426 -3.35 7.70 -19.32
CA PRO A 426 -2.52 6.99 -18.35
C PRO A 426 -1.27 6.43 -19.02
N MET A 427 -0.15 6.40 -18.27
CA MET A 427 1.11 5.83 -18.74
C MET A 427 1.76 4.91 -17.69
N SER A 428 0.97 4.38 -16.77
CA SER A 428 1.42 3.47 -15.72
C SER A 428 0.43 2.33 -15.52
N THR A 429 0.95 1.11 -15.42
CA THR A 429 0.18 -0.11 -15.14
C THR A 429 0.22 -0.52 -13.67
N GLU A 430 0.70 0.33 -12.75
CA GLU A 430 0.78 0.02 -11.32
C GLU A 430 -0.57 -0.39 -10.72
N ILE A 431 -1.65 0.14 -11.25
CA ILE A 431 -3.01 -0.20 -10.81
C ILE A 431 -3.37 -1.65 -11.13
N LEU A 432 -2.83 -2.25 -12.20
CA LEU A 432 -2.96 -3.68 -12.50
C LEU A 432 -2.23 -4.53 -11.45
N GLU A 433 -1.00 -4.14 -11.06
CA GLU A 433 -0.26 -4.81 -9.99
C GLU A 433 -1.05 -4.78 -8.67
N SER A 434 -1.63 -3.62 -8.34
CA SER A 434 -2.50 -3.44 -7.17
C SER A 434 -3.74 -4.34 -7.24
N SER A 435 -4.39 -4.42 -8.40
CA SER A 435 -5.56 -5.28 -8.64
C SER A 435 -5.24 -6.77 -8.43
N PHE A 436 -4.13 -7.23 -8.98
CA PHE A 436 -3.64 -8.58 -8.69
C PHE A 436 -3.26 -8.78 -7.21
N GLY A 437 -2.77 -7.72 -6.55
CA GLY A 437 -2.47 -7.72 -5.11
C GLY A 437 -3.70 -8.04 -4.27
N LEU A 438 -4.85 -7.43 -4.56
CA LEU A 438 -6.13 -7.70 -3.89
C LEU A 438 -6.58 -9.16 -4.08
N TYR A 439 -6.46 -9.68 -5.30
CA TYR A 439 -6.77 -11.08 -5.57
C TYR A 439 -5.84 -12.04 -4.80
N LYS A 440 -4.53 -11.79 -4.82
CA LYS A 440 -3.55 -12.60 -4.08
C LYS A 440 -3.78 -12.56 -2.56
N GLN A 441 -4.24 -11.44 -2.03
CA GLN A 441 -4.64 -11.33 -0.62
C GLN A 441 -5.82 -12.25 -0.30
N LEU A 442 -6.86 -12.24 -1.14
CA LEU A 442 -8.00 -13.14 -1.00
C LEU A 442 -7.57 -14.61 -1.14
N GLU A 443 -6.74 -14.94 -2.13
CA GLU A 443 -6.24 -16.28 -2.39
C GLU A 443 -5.44 -16.86 -1.20
N ARG A 444 -4.54 -16.09 -0.59
CA ARG A 444 -3.74 -16.51 0.59
C ARG A 444 -4.58 -16.93 1.79
N GLN A 445 -5.81 -16.46 1.89
CA GLN A 445 -6.73 -16.85 2.95
C GLN A 445 -7.42 -18.19 2.67
N HIS A 446 -7.16 -18.80 1.51
CA HIS A 446 -7.64 -20.12 1.13
C HIS A 446 -6.53 -21.16 1.24
N SER A 447 -6.84 -22.30 1.86
CA SER A 447 -5.88 -23.40 2.10
C SER A 447 -5.48 -24.19 0.84
N LYS A 448 -6.10 -23.91 -0.30
CA LYS A 448 -5.82 -24.56 -1.58
C LYS A 448 -5.64 -23.45 -2.61
N SER A 449 -4.38 -23.11 -2.89
CA SER A 449 -4.00 -22.22 -3.97
C SER A 449 -4.19 -22.91 -5.33
N GLY A 450 -4.57 -22.15 -6.32
CA GLY A 450 -4.72 -22.59 -7.70
C GLY A 450 -5.69 -21.73 -8.46
N PHE A 451 -5.54 -21.65 -9.78
CA PHE A 451 -6.55 -21.04 -10.61
C PHE A 451 -7.83 -21.84 -10.51
N THR A 452 -8.83 -21.23 -9.92
CA THR A 452 -10.13 -21.81 -9.68
C THR A 452 -11.18 -20.77 -10.04
N SER A 453 -12.45 -21.14 -9.95
CA SER A 453 -13.57 -20.20 -10.05
C SER A 453 -13.46 -18.97 -9.13
N LEU A 454 -12.55 -18.97 -8.15
CA LEU A 454 -12.25 -17.82 -7.31
C LEU A 454 -11.80 -16.60 -8.14
N LEU A 455 -11.22 -16.83 -9.32
CA LEU A 455 -10.78 -15.77 -10.22
C LEU A 455 -11.97 -14.87 -10.67
N ALA A 456 -13.16 -15.41 -10.77
CA ALA A 456 -14.39 -14.64 -11.02
C ALA A 456 -14.68 -13.57 -9.95
N CYS A 457 -14.06 -13.66 -8.76
CA CYS A 457 -14.20 -12.64 -7.71
C CYS A 457 -13.40 -11.37 -8.01
N LEU A 458 -12.32 -11.44 -8.83
CA LEU A 458 -11.38 -10.36 -9.01
C LEU A 458 -12.05 -9.03 -9.40
N PRO A 459 -12.98 -8.97 -10.37
CA PRO A 459 -13.62 -7.71 -10.73
C PRO A 459 -14.37 -7.05 -9.58
N ALA A 460 -15.02 -7.83 -8.72
CA ALA A 460 -15.76 -7.31 -7.57
C ALA A 460 -14.86 -6.95 -6.37
N LEU A 461 -13.56 -7.27 -6.42
CA LEU A 461 -12.60 -6.87 -5.38
C LEU A 461 -12.17 -5.41 -5.53
N LEU A 462 -12.22 -4.84 -6.72
CA LEU A 462 -11.66 -3.52 -7.00
C LEU A 462 -12.42 -2.39 -6.30
N LYS A 463 -13.76 -2.47 -6.25
CA LYS A 463 -14.63 -1.43 -5.68
C LYS A 463 -15.51 -1.97 -4.55
N PRO A 464 -15.85 -1.14 -3.55
CA PRO A 464 -16.89 -1.49 -2.59
C PRO A 464 -18.23 -1.72 -3.28
N THR A 465 -18.98 -2.66 -2.75
CA THR A 465 -20.31 -2.99 -3.28
C THR A 465 -21.39 -2.31 -2.43
N THR A 466 -22.37 -1.67 -3.07
CA THR A 466 -23.55 -1.12 -2.40
C THR A 466 -24.75 -2.07 -2.49
N PRO A 467 -25.78 -1.91 -1.63
CA PRO A 467 -27.00 -2.71 -1.74
C PRO A 467 -27.70 -2.54 -3.10
N GLU A 468 -27.67 -1.34 -3.68
CA GLU A 468 -28.26 -1.04 -4.99
C GLU A 468 -27.52 -1.81 -6.09
N ARG A 469 -26.19 -1.82 -6.02
CA ARG A 469 -25.34 -2.59 -6.94
C ARG A 469 -25.65 -4.09 -6.85
N VAL A 470 -25.83 -4.62 -5.63
CA VAL A 470 -26.22 -6.01 -5.43
C VAL A 470 -27.55 -6.31 -6.11
N LYS A 471 -28.58 -5.47 -5.92
CA LYS A 471 -29.90 -5.65 -6.56
C LYS A 471 -29.79 -5.71 -8.07
N VAL A 472 -29.07 -4.78 -8.68
CA VAL A 472 -28.88 -4.71 -10.13
C VAL A 472 -28.13 -5.93 -10.65
N ALA A 473 -27.00 -6.28 -10.02
CA ALA A 473 -26.17 -7.42 -10.42
C ALA A 473 -26.94 -8.75 -10.32
N PHE A 474 -27.72 -8.92 -9.27
CA PHE A 474 -28.49 -10.16 -9.04
C PHE A 474 -29.76 -10.27 -9.92
N ALA A 475 -30.23 -9.17 -10.48
CA ALA A 475 -31.27 -9.21 -11.51
C ALA A 475 -30.71 -9.62 -12.89
N ARG A 476 -29.43 -9.28 -13.19
CA ARG A 476 -28.85 -9.52 -14.51
C ARG A 476 -28.02 -10.80 -14.61
N THR A 477 -27.38 -11.20 -13.53
CA THR A 477 -26.41 -12.31 -13.52
C THR A 477 -26.88 -13.38 -12.54
N SER A 478 -26.99 -14.62 -13.00
CA SER A 478 -27.42 -15.79 -12.22
C SER A 478 -26.20 -16.56 -11.65
N ALA A 479 -26.48 -17.61 -10.85
CA ALA A 479 -25.45 -18.57 -10.44
C ALA A 479 -25.02 -19.46 -11.63
N GLU A 480 -25.90 -19.69 -12.58
CA GLU A 480 -25.63 -20.44 -13.82
C GLU A 480 -24.60 -19.71 -14.70
N ASP A 481 -24.67 -18.37 -14.76
CA ASP A 481 -23.67 -17.56 -15.47
C ASP A 481 -22.27 -17.74 -14.87
N VAL A 482 -22.15 -17.84 -13.54
CA VAL A 482 -20.89 -18.14 -12.85
C VAL A 482 -20.39 -19.54 -13.21
N THR A 483 -21.30 -20.50 -13.27
CA THR A 483 -20.98 -21.88 -13.66
C THR A 483 -20.52 -21.94 -15.10
N ALA A 484 -21.25 -21.34 -16.03
CA ALA A 484 -20.90 -21.27 -17.44
C ALA A 484 -19.52 -20.59 -17.67
N TRP A 485 -19.27 -19.48 -16.99
CA TRP A 485 -17.96 -18.83 -17.04
C TRP A 485 -16.85 -19.74 -16.51
N THR A 486 -17.12 -20.43 -15.39
CA THR A 486 -16.16 -21.36 -14.79
C THR A 486 -15.84 -22.53 -15.71
N GLU A 487 -16.85 -23.14 -16.32
CA GLU A 487 -16.68 -24.26 -17.27
C GLU A 487 -15.94 -23.83 -18.53
N LYS A 488 -16.22 -22.63 -19.04
CA LYS A 488 -15.53 -22.06 -20.21
C LYS A 488 -14.03 -21.87 -19.94
N HIS A 489 -13.66 -21.34 -18.77
CA HIS A 489 -12.29 -20.95 -18.46
C HIS A 489 -11.51 -22.02 -17.69
N PHE A 490 -12.18 -22.94 -17.01
CA PHE A 490 -11.59 -24.03 -16.23
C PHE A 490 -12.26 -25.37 -16.57
N PRO A 491 -12.18 -25.85 -17.80
CA PRO A 491 -12.81 -27.12 -18.20
C PRO A 491 -12.27 -28.30 -17.39
N SER A 492 -11.04 -28.20 -16.85
CA SER A 492 -10.49 -29.18 -15.93
C SER A 492 -9.62 -28.52 -14.87
N THR A 493 -9.98 -28.67 -13.60
CA THR A 493 -9.15 -28.19 -12.47
C THR A 493 -7.97 -29.15 -12.24
N VAL A 494 -6.88 -28.64 -11.65
CA VAL A 494 -5.74 -29.49 -11.22
C VAL A 494 -6.22 -30.66 -10.33
N THR A 495 -7.20 -30.40 -9.47
CA THR A 495 -7.78 -31.43 -8.61
C THR A 495 -8.53 -32.47 -9.44
N SER A 496 -9.33 -32.05 -10.43
CA SER A 496 -10.01 -32.93 -11.35
C SER A 496 -9.03 -33.79 -12.14
N ARG A 497 -7.97 -33.17 -12.71
CA ARG A 497 -6.89 -33.90 -13.42
C ARG A 497 -6.17 -34.90 -12.52
N ARG A 498 -5.88 -34.56 -11.26
CA ARG A 498 -5.29 -35.48 -10.27
C ARG A 498 -6.22 -36.65 -9.96
N HIS A 499 -7.51 -36.40 -9.79
CA HIS A 499 -8.49 -37.48 -9.54
C HIS A 499 -8.60 -38.39 -10.75
N ALA A 500 -8.65 -37.84 -11.98
CA ALA A 500 -8.68 -38.62 -13.21
C ALA A 500 -7.43 -39.49 -13.36
N ALA A 501 -6.24 -38.90 -13.19
CA ALA A 501 -4.97 -39.63 -13.25
C ALA A 501 -4.87 -40.73 -12.17
N HIS A 502 -5.36 -40.44 -10.95
CA HIS A 502 -5.38 -41.46 -9.89
C HIS A 502 -6.36 -42.60 -10.22
N ALA A 503 -7.55 -42.29 -10.74
CA ALA A 503 -8.54 -43.29 -11.13
C ALA A 503 -8.02 -44.15 -12.31
N GLU A 504 -7.36 -43.53 -13.29
CA GLU A 504 -6.72 -44.21 -14.40
C GLU A 504 -5.58 -45.15 -13.92
N HIS A 505 -4.72 -44.66 -13.02
CA HIS A 505 -3.66 -45.48 -12.41
C HIS A 505 -4.25 -46.67 -11.63
N GLN A 506 -5.29 -46.46 -10.81
CA GLN A 506 -5.97 -47.53 -10.10
C GLN A 506 -6.58 -48.59 -11.04
N SER A 507 -7.17 -48.11 -12.14
CA SER A 507 -7.75 -49.00 -13.14
C SER A 507 -6.68 -49.81 -13.89
N ALA A 508 -5.53 -49.19 -14.23
CA ALA A 508 -4.40 -49.86 -14.81
C ALA A 508 -3.79 -50.91 -13.86
N LEU A 509 -3.65 -50.55 -12.58
CA LEU A 509 -3.13 -51.47 -11.55
C LEU A 509 -4.05 -52.69 -11.39
N LYS A 510 -5.37 -52.49 -11.34
CA LYS A 510 -6.36 -53.59 -11.27
C LYS A 510 -6.30 -54.52 -12.48
N ARG A 511 -6.10 -53.97 -13.68
CA ARG A 511 -5.92 -54.79 -14.92
C ARG A 511 -4.64 -55.59 -14.85
N ALA A 512 -3.52 -54.96 -14.47
CA ALA A 512 -2.24 -55.63 -14.36
C ALA A 512 -2.25 -56.72 -13.28
N THR A 513 -2.89 -56.53 -12.13
CA THR A 513 -3.02 -57.56 -11.07
C THR A 513 -3.94 -58.70 -11.49
N ALA A 514 -5.00 -58.42 -12.25
CA ALA A 514 -5.87 -59.47 -12.80
C ALA A 514 -5.15 -60.32 -13.86
N GLU A 515 -4.36 -59.70 -14.76
CA GLU A 515 -3.53 -60.37 -15.76
C GLU A 515 -2.38 -61.19 -15.13
N ALA A 516 -1.84 -60.72 -14.01
CA ALA A 516 -0.77 -61.40 -13.27
C ALA A 516 -1.27 -62.55 -12.36
N GLY A 517 -2.58 -62.80 -12.27
CA GLY A 517 -3.17 -63.86 -11.43
C GLY A 517 -2.96 -63.66 -9.93
N VAL A 518 -2.80 -62.44 -9.45
CA VAL A 518 -2.49 -62.10 -8.06
C VAL A 518 -3.76 -61.79 -7.24
N LEU A 519 -4.96 -62.08 -7.76
CA LEU A 519 -6.24 -62.01 -7.05
C LEU A 519 -6.99 -63.30 -7.15
#